data_7cd800dd0df050e86214d614f8540f88
#
_entry.id   7cd800dd0df050e86214d614f8540f88
#
_cell.length_a   1.000
_cell.length_b   1.000
_cell.length_c   1.000
_cell.angle_alpha   90.00
_cell.angle_beta   90.00
_cell.angle_gamma   90.00
#
_symmetry.space_group_name_H-M   'P 1'
#
loop_
_entity.id
_entity.type
_entity.pdbx_description
1 polymer ?
#
loop_
_entity_poly.entity_id
_entity_poly.type
_entity_poly.pdbx_seq_one_letter_code
_entity_poly.pdbx_strand_id
1 'polypeptide(L)'
;MNIHEYQGKEILRRYGVATPRGYPCFSVAEADEAARKLGGKVWVVKAQIHAGGRGKGGGVKVAKSLDDVHQFASTILGMTLVTHQTGPEGRLVKRLLVEEGADIRKELYVGMVVDRATQRVTLIASSEGGMEIEEVAAHAPEKIHKVAIDPVDGLSDSQADGISRKIGVPEAALAQARAFMHGLYRAFVECDASLAEINPLILTGEGKVLALDAKFNFDSNALFRHPDIVAMRDLDEEDPAEIEASKFDLSYISLNGNIGCLVNGAGLAMATMDTIKLFGAEPANFLDVGGGATTQKVTEAFKLMLKNPAVKGILVNIFGGIMRCDTIAEGVIAAAREVKLGVPLVVRMKGTNEDVGKRLLKASGLPIISADNMADAAQKIVAAVGGPLQERAA
;
A
#
# COMPACT_ATOMS: atom_id res chain seq x y z
N MET A 1 -2.44 5.55 -2.48
CA MET A 1 -3.15 4.90 -3.60
C MET A 1 -2.14 4.29 -4.55
N ASN A 2 -2.35 3.04 -4.99
CA ASN A 2 -1.50 2.33 -5.95
C ASN A 2 -2.15 2.36 -7.33
N ILE A 3 -1.34 2.16 -8.38
CA ILE A 3 -1.80 2.01 -9.77
C ILE A 3 -1.08 0.83 -10.45
N HIS A 4 -1.62 0.37 -11.58
CA HIS A 4 -0.99 -0.68 -12.37
C HIS A 4 0.26 -0.21 -13.12
N GLU A 5 1.14 -1.15 -13.48
CA GLU A 5 2.37 -0.89 -14.22
C GLU A 5 2.13 -0.08 -15.51
N TYR A 6 1.12 -0.44 -16.31
CA TYR A 6 0.86 0.26 -17.56
C TYR A 6 0.46 1.73 -17.35
N GLN A 7 -0.25 2.03 -16.24
CA GLN A 7 -0.60 3.40 -15.85
C GLN A 7 0.61 4.17 -15.35
N GLY A 8 1.48 3.53 -14.53
CA GLY A 8 2.75 4.11 -14.12
C GLY A 8 3.65 4.46 -15.32
N LYS A 9 3.72 3.58 -16.31
CA LYS A 9 4.42 3.85 -17.57
C LYS A 9 3.79 4.98 -18.38
N GLU A 10 2.48 5.12 -18.35
CA GLU A 10 1.80 6.25 -18.98
C GLU A 10 2.20 7.58 -18.34
N ILE A 11 2.23 7.63 -16.99
CA ILE A 11 2.72 8.80 -16.27
C ILE A 11 4.18 9.07 -16.66
N LEU A 12 5.07 8.08 -16.60
CA LEU A 12 6.47 8.24 -16.98
C LEU A 12 6.65 8.86 -18.37
N ARG A 13 5.89 8.39 -19.36
CA ARG A 13 5.93 8.93 -20.73
C ARG A 13 5.53 10.40 -20.80
N ARG A 14 4.56 10.85 -19.99
CA ARG A 14 4.19 12.27 -19.89
C ARG A 14 5.36 13.16 -19.44
N TYR A 15 6.28 12.58 -18.66
CA TYR A 15 7.50 13.26 -18.18
C TYR A 15 8.74 12.96 -19.02
N GLY A 16 8.57 12.40 -20.21
CA GLY A 16 9.67 12.15 -21.17
C GLY A 16 10.53 10.94 -20.86
N VAL A 17 10.12 10.07 -19.94
CA VAL A 17 10.83 8.83 -19.64
C VAL A 17 10.49 7.77 -20.69
N ALA A 18 11.53 7.17 -21.27
CA ALA A 18 11.38 6.13 -22.26
C ALA A 18 10.94 4.80 -21.61
N THR A 19 9.90 4.20 -22.17
CA THR A 19 9.37 2.88 -21.77
C THR A 19 9.13 2.04 -23.03
N PRO A 20 9.08 0.70 -22.94
CA PRO A 20 8.63 -0.13 -24.05
C PRO A 20 7.21 0.29 -24.49
N ARG A 21 6.93 0.15 -25.79
CA ARG A 21 5.55 0.31 -26.30
C ARG A 21 4.71 -0.86 -25.81
N GLY A 22 3.49 -0.61 -25.37
CA GLY A 22 2.58 -1.64 -24.88
C GLY A 22 1.15 -1.16 -24.80
N TYR A 23 0.24 -2.11 -24.71
CA TYR A 23 -1.20 -1.86 -24.58
C TYR A 23 -1.78 -2.68 -23.44
N PRO A 24 -2.60 -2.07 -22.57
CA PRO A 24 -3.41 -2.82 -21.61
C PRO A 24 -4.49 -3.61 -22.37
N CYS A 25 -4.75 -4.84 -21.88
CA CYS A 25 -5.71 -5.76 -22.50
C CYS A 25 -6.59 -6.38 -21.42
N PHE A 26 -7.89 -6.39 -21.65
CA PHE A 26 -8.91 -6.91 -20.74
C PHE A 26 -9.54 -8.21 -21.25
N SER A 27 -9.12 -8.66 -22.43
CA SER A 27 -9.49 -9.94 -23.04
C SER A 27 -8.34 -10.51 -23.84
N VAL A 28 -8.42 -11.80 -24.15
CA VAL A 28 -7.42 -12.48 -25.01
C VAL A 28 -7.44 -11.89 -26.43
N ALA A 29 -8.62 -11.54 -26.93
CA ALA A 29 -8.74 -10.93 -28.25
C ALA A 29 -8.01 -9.57 -28.34
N GLU A 30 -8.11 -8.74 -27.28
CA GLU A 30 -7.36 -7.50 -27.20
C GLU A 30 -5.85 -7.73 -27.12
N ALA A 31 -5.40 -8.79 -26.43
CA ALA A 31 -3.98 -9.15 -26.38
C ALA A 31 -3.44 -9.56 -27.76
N ASP A 32 -4.21 -10.30 -28.54
CA ASP A 32 -3.87 -10.66 -29.92
C ASP A 32 -3.79 -9.42 -30.84
N GLU A 33 -4.75 -8.50 -30.68
CA GLU A 33 -4.75 -7.24 -31.44
C GLU A 33 -3.57 -6.34 -31.04
N ALA A 34 -3.28 -6.22 -29.75
CA ALA A 34 -2.14 -5.46 -29.22
C ALA A 34 -0.82 -5.97 -29.81
N ALA A 35 -0.62 -7.29 -29.83
CA ALA A 35 0.59 -7.88 -30.41
C ALA A 35 0.73 -7.60 -31.92
N ARG A 36 -0.37 -7.70 -32.69
CA ARG A 36 -0.35 -7.33 -34.12
C ARG A 36 -0.03 -5.85 -34.33
N LYS A 37 -0.61 -4.98 -33.52
CA LYS A 37 -0.40 -3.52 -33.59
C LYS A 37 1.02 -3.12 -33.20
N LEU A 38 1.64 -3.79 -32.22
CA LEU A 38 3.03 -3.58 -31.84
C LEU A 38 3.98 -4.02 -32.95
N GLY A 39 3.64 -5.08 -33.65
CA GLY A 39 4.52 -5.70 -34.65
C GLY A 39 5.73 -6.35 -33.98
N GLY A 40 6.79 -6.59 -34.78
CA GLY A 40 8.02 -7.19 -34.25
C GLY A 40 7.99 -8.72 -34.22
N LYS A 41 8.88 -9.32 -33.42
CA LYS A 41 9.05 -10.77 -33.33
C LYS A 41 9.01 -11.31 -31.89
N VAL A 42 9.04 -10.41 -30.92
CA VAL A 42 9.06 -10.77 -29.49
C VAL A 42 8.14 -9.82 -28.75
N TRP A 43 7.25 -10.40 -27.95
CA TRP A 43 6.35 -9.68 -27.06
C TRP A 43 6.48 -10.19 -25.64
N VAL A 44 6.05 -9.39 -24.69
CA VAL A 44 5.96 -9.79 -23.29
C VAL A 44 4.52 -9.63 -22.83
N VAL A 45 3.92 -10.72 -22.34
CA VAL A 45 2.58 -10.74 -21.75
C VAL A 45 2.74 -10.70 -20.23
N LYS A 46 2.22 -9.64 -19.60
CA LYS A 46 2.40 -9.36 -18.16
C LYS A 46 1.05 -9.25 -17.46
N ALA A 47 0.84 -10.02 -16.39
CA ALA A 47 -0.26 -9.81 -15.46
C ALA A 47 -0.20 -8.40 -14.85
N GLN A 48 -1.34 -7.76 -14.72
CA GLN A 48 -1.45 -6.46 -14.06
C GLN A 48 -2.19 -6.62 -12.75
N ILE A 49 -1.42 -6.66 -11.64
CA ILE A 49 -1.89 -6.63 -10.25
C ILE A 49 -1.01 -5.67 -9.45
N HIS A 50 -1.50 -5.18 -8.31
CA HIS A 50 -0.76 -4.26 -7.43
C HIS A 50 0.27 -4.99 -6.55
N ALA A 51 1.01 -5.94 -7.13
CA ALA A 51 2.04 -6.69 -6.42
C ALA A 51 3.28 -6.91 -7.29
N GLY A 52 4.45 -6.90 -6.64
CA GLY A 52 5.72 -7.29 -7.21
C GLY A 52 5.89 -8.82 -7.32
N GLY A 53 7.04 -9.26 -7.90
CA GLY A 53 7.36 -10.69 -8.00
C GLY A 53 6.54 -11.46 -9.04
N ARG A 54 5.79 -10.77 -9.91
CA ARG A 54 4.91 -11.36 -10.92
C ARG A 54 5.60 -12.36 -11.84
N GLY A 55 6.86 -12.09 -12.20
CA GLY A 55 7.68 -12.99 -13.03
C GLY A 55 7.91 -14.33 -12.36
N LYS A 56 8.31 -14.34 -11.08
CA LYS A 56 8.54 -15.55 -10.28
C LYS A 56 7.23 -16.35 -10.09
N GLY A 57 6.08 -15.66 -9.98
CA GLY A 57 4.76 -16.27 -9.88
C GLY A 57 4.17 -16.79 -11.20
N GLY A 58 4.87 -16.62 -12.33
CA GLY A 58 4.40 -17.07 -13.65
C GLY A 58 3.51 -16.05 -14.38
N GLY A 59 3.30 -14.87 -13.83
CA GLY A 59 2.48 -13.78 -14.40
C GLY A 59 3.18 -12.95 -15.50
N VAL A 60 4.42 -13.31 -15.89
CA VAL A 60 5.16 -12.66 -16.98
C VAL A 60 5.72 -13.72 -17.93
N LYS A 61 5.39 -13.62 -19.21
CA LYS A 61 5.82 -14.58 -20.23
C LYS A 61 6.33 -13.86 -21.49
N VAL A 62 7.43 -14.35 -22.04
CA VAL A 62 8.01 -13.87 -23.30
C VAL A 62 7.46 -14.72 -24.44
N ALA A 63 6.74 -14.09 -25.36
CA ALA A 63 6.15 -14.69 -26.55
C ALA A 63 7.03 -14.44 -27.78
N LYS A 64 7.21 -15.45 -28.61
CA LYS A 64 8.00 -15.41 -29.84
C LYS A 64 7.14 -15.60 -31.09
N SER A 65 5.85 -15.82 -30.90
CA SER A 65 4.84 -15.91 -31.95
C SER A 65 3.53 -15.30 -31.48
N LEU A 66 2.60 -15.01 -32.40
CA LEU A 66 1.25 -14.56 -32.04
C LEU A 66 0.47 -15.67 -31.31
N ASP A 67 0.72 -16.92 -31.66
CA ASP A 67 0.12 -18.08 -30.97
C ASP A 67 0.58 -18.16 -29.52
N ASP A 68 1.87 -17.87 -29.24
CA ASP A 68 2.36 -17.78 -27.85
C ASP A 68 1.64 -16.65 -27.09
N VAL A 69 1.41 -15.49 -27.72
CA VAL A 69 0.68 -14.37 -27.09
C VAL A 69 -0.71 -14.82 -26.71
N HIS A 70 -1.44 -15.46 -27.64
CA HIS A 70 -2.78 -15.99 -27.40
C HIS A 70 -2.78 -16.99 -26.24
N GLN A 71 -1.87 -17.96 -26.26
CA GLN A 71 -1.75 -19.00 -25.23
C GLN A 71 -1.43 -18.39 -23.86
N PHE A 72 -0.45 -17.49 -23.78
CA PHE A 72 -0.06 -16.87 -22.52
C PHE A 72 -1.15 -15.93 -21.99
N ALA A 73 -1.80 -15.16 -22.86
CA ALA A 73 -2.94 -14.33 -22.47
C ALA A 73 -4.08 -15.19 -21.92
N SER A 74 -4.41 -16.32 -22.56
CA SER A 74 -5.45 -17.26 -22.11
C SER A 74 -5.11 -17.92 -20.77
N THR A 75 -3.82 -18.15 -20.50
CA THR A 75 -3.36 -18.78 -19.26
C THR A 75 -3.30 -17.77 -18.10
N ILE A 76 -2.84 -16.54 -18.36
CA ILE A 76 -2.58 -15.55 -17.32
C ILE A 76 -3.85 -14.79 -16.95
N LEU A 77 -4.71 -14.45 -17.92
CA LEU A 77 -5.97 -13.77 -17.65
C LEU A 77 -6.92 -14.69 -16.89
N GLY A 78 -7.39 -14.26 -15.73
CA GLY A 78 -8.27 -15.05 -14.87
C GLY A 78 -7.54 -16.01 -13.92
N MET A 79 -6.20 -16.13 -13.98
CA MET A 79 -5.46 -16.90 -12.98
C MET A 79 -5.42 -16.18 -11.63
N THR A 80 -5.33 -16.95 -10.55
CA THR A 80 -4.95 -16.40 -9.24
C THR A 80 -3.43 -16.41 -9.13
N LEU A 81 -2.84 -15.22 -9.17
CA LEU A 81 -1.38 -15.06 -9.14
C LEU A 81 -0.90 -14.92 -7.70
N VAL A 82 -0.09 -15.88 -7.26
CA VAL A 82 0.54 -15.90 -5.94
C VAL A 82 1.97 -15.37 -6.06
N THR A 83 2.28 -14.35 -5.27
CA THR A 83 3.62 -13.78 -5.12
C THR A 83 3.92 -13.61 -3.62
N HIS A 84 5.15 -13.27 -3.27
CA HIS A 84 5.50 -12.97 -1.87
C HIS A 84 4.74 -11.73 -1.32
N GLN A 85 4.25 -10.84 -2.19
CA GLN A 85 3.49 -9.64 -1.80
C GLN A 85 1.98 -9.86 -1.74
N THR A 86 1.44 -10.84 -2.46
CA THR A 86 0.00 -11.14 -2.43
C THR A 86 -0.42 -12.04 -1.28
N GLY A 87 0.55 -12.68 -0.61
CA GLY A 87 0.28 -13.76 0.33
C GLY A 87 -0.23 -15.04 -0.38
N PRO A 88 -0.55 -16.09 0.41
CA PRO A 88 -0.93 -17.41 -0.13
C PRO A 88 -2.27 -17.41 -0.87
N GLU A 89 -3.14 -16.45 -0.60
CA GLU A 89 -4.44 -16.31 -1.27
C GLU A 89 -4.31 -15.82 -2.71
N GLY A 90 -3.22 -15.12 -3.03
CA GLY A 90 -2.96 -14.56 -4.33
C GLY A 90 -3.89 -13.41 -4.72
N ARG A 91 -3.78 -12.97 -5.99
CA ARG A 91 -4.68 -11.96 -6.59
C ARG A 91 -5.17 -12.45 -7.94
N LEU A 92 -6.45 -12.24 -8.23
CA LEU A 92 -7.06 -12.59 -9.51
C LEU A 92 -6.57 -11.61 -10.59
N VAL A 93 -5.97 -12.14 -11.66
CA VAL A 93 -5.52 -11.33 -12.79
C VAL A 93 -6.70 -10.96 -13.68
N LYS A 94 -7.12 -9.71 -13.65
CA LYS A 94 -8.26 -9.19 -14.43
C LYS A 94 -7.86 -8.46 -15.71
N ARG A 95 -6.58 -8.17 -15.87
CA ARG A 95 -6.03 -7.44 -17.02
C ARG A 95 -4.57 -7.81 -17.28
N LEU A 96 -4.15 -7.59 -18.51
CA LEU A 96 -2.81 -7.85 -18.99
C LEU A 96 -2.19 -6.56 -19.54
N LEU A 97 -0.87 -6.55 -19.62
CA LEU A 97 -0.11 -5.63 -20.45
C LEU A 97 0.64 -6.45 -21.50
N VAL A 98 0.41 -6.17 -22.78
CA VAL A 98 1.20 -6.75 -23.88
C VAL A 98 2.17 -5.70 -24.35
N GLU A 99 3.47 -5.97 -24.25
CA GLU A 99 4.56 -5.04 -24.61
C GLU A 99 5.49 -5.63 -25.67
N GLU A 100 6.19 -4.75 -26.39
CA GLU A 100 7.32 -5.15 -27.21
C GLU A 100 8.45 -5.71 -26.35
N GLY A 101 9.12 -6.75 -26.83
CA GLY A 101 10.31 -7.30 -26.21
C GLY A 101 11.50 -6.33 -26.28
N ALA A 102 12.35 -6.35 -25.28
CA ALA A 102 13.59 -5.56 -25.22
C ALA A 102 14.83 -6.46 -25.19
N ASP A 103 15.90 -6.05 -25.86
CA ASP A 103 17.21 -6.69 -25.78
C ASP A 103 17.94 -6.21 -24.52
N ILE A 104 17.74 -6.92 -23.40
CA ILE A 104 18.26 -6.53 -22.09
C ILE A 104 19.75 -6.91 -21.99
N ARG A 105 20.61 -5.93 -21.79
CA ARG A 105 22.04 -6.13 -21.54
C ARG A 105 22.41 -5.98 -20.09
N LYS A 106 21.73 -5.08 -19.38
CA LYS A 106 21.94 -4.85 -17.97
C LYS A 106 20.64 -4.43 -17.33
N GLU A 107 20.37 -4.96 -16.14
CA GLU A 107 19.28 -4.58 -15.29
C GLU A 107 19.79 -3.75 -14.13
N LEU A 108 19.13 -2.66 -13.82
CA LEU A 108 19.44 -1.71 -12.77
C LEU A 108 18.19 -1.46 -11.93
N TYR A 109 18.39 -1.07 -10.69
CA TYR A 109 17.33 -0.59 -9.83
C TYR A 109 17.37 0.93 -9.71
N VAL A 110 16.22 1.60 -9.80
CA VAL A 110 16.09 3.02 -9.48
C VAL A 110 14.75 3.25 -8.78
N GLY A 111 14.78 3.89 -7.62
CA GLY A 111 13.59 4.26 -6.87
C GLY A 111 13.69 5.66 -6.29
N MET A 112 12.53 6.25 -6.00
CA MET A 112 12.39 7.50 -5.26
C MET A 112 11.41 7.32 -4.12
N VAL A 113 11.78 7.82 -2.95
CA VAL A 113 10.97 7.82 -1.73
C VAL A 113 11.17 9.12 -0.96
N VAL A 114 10.23 9.43 -0.08
CA VAL A 114 10.46 10.45 0.94
C VAL A 114 11.17 9.78 2.11
N ASP A 115 12.45 10.10 2.31
CA ASP A 115 13.21 9.62 3.46
C ASP A 115 12.85 10.45 4.70
N ARG A 116 12.28 9.77 5.69
CA ARG A 116 11.82 10.40 6.94
C ARG A 116 12.96 10.90 7.81
N ALA A 117 14.15 10.28 7.74
CA ALA A 117 15.30 10.68 8.53
C ALA A 117 15.88 12.00 8.04
N THR A 118 15.99 12.19 6.72
CA THR A 118 16.50 13.39 6.09
C THR A 118 15.41 14.40 5.76
N GLN A 119 14.12 14.00 5.81
CA GLN A 119 12.96 14.80 5.41
C GLN A 119 13.06 15.32 3.95
N ARG A 120 13.67 14.52 3.08
CA ARG A 120 13.92 14.86 1.67
C ARG A 120 13.48 13.74 0.75
N VAL A 121 13.15 14.10 -0.49
CA VAL A 121 13.07 13.12 -1.57
C VAL A 121 14.45 12.52 -1.77
N THR A 122 14.53 11.20 -1.73
CA THR A 122 15.78 10.46 -1.87
C THR A 122 15.70 9.55 -3.09
N LEU A 123 16.64 9.76 -4.00
CA LEU A 123 16.88 8.88 -5.14
C LEU A 123 17.75 7.70 -4.66
N ILE A 124 17.27 6.49 -4.87
CA ILE A 124 17.93 5.23 -4.53
C ILE A 124 18.25 4.51 -5.83
N ALA A 125 19.46 4.05 -6.01
CA ALA A 125 19.82 3.27 -7.20
C ALA A 125 20.81 2.15 -6.87
N SER A 126 20.73 1.05 -7.63
CA SER A 126 21.62 -0.10 -7.51
C SER A 126 21.98 -0.67 -8.87
N SER A 127 23.18 -1.28 -8.96
CA SER A 127 23.60 -2.10 -10.11
C SER A 127 22.87 -3.44 -10.17
N GLU A 128 22.16 -3.82 -9.10
CA GLU A 128 21.39 -5.05 -8.99
C GLU A 128 19.90 -4.75 -9.27
N GLY A 129 19.50 -4.92 -10.52
CA GLY A 129 18.09 -4.79 -10.94
C GLY A 129 17.43 -6.15 -11.10
N GLY A 130 16.07 -6.14 -11.20
CA GLY A 130 15.29 -7.37 -11.32
C GLY A 130 15.17 -8.21 -10.04
N MET A 131 15.73 -7.72 -8.93
CA MET A 131 15.72 -8.33 -7.59
C MET A 131 14.97 -7.43 -6.62
N GLU A 132 14.55 -8.00 -5.48
CA GLU A 132 14.00 -7.22 -4.37
C GLU A 132 15.11 -6.35 -3.76
N ILE A 133 14.89 -5.04 -3.70
CA ILE A 133 15.91 -4.11 -3.18
C ILE A 133 16.23 -4.36 -1.70
N GLU A 134 15.29 -4.91 -0.95
CA GLU A 134 15.44 -5.31 0.44
C GLU A 134 16.44 -6.47 0.59
N GLU A 135 16.44 -7.43 -0.35
CA GLU A 135 17.44 -8.50 -0.40
C GLU A 135 18.85 -7.93 -0.69
N VAL A 136 18.92 -6.96 -1.60
CA VAL A 136 20.19 -6.27 -1.88
C VAL A 136 20.65 -5.49 -0.64
N ALA A 137 19.73 -4.80 0.05
CA ALA A 137 20.05 -4.06 1.28
C ALA A 137 20.56 -4.97 2.41
N ALA A 138 20.05 -6.18 2.50
CA ALA A 138 20.44 -7.15 3.52
C ALA A 138 21.80 -7.82 3.24
N HIS A 139 22.12 -8.11 1.97
CA HIS A 139 23.27 -8.94 1.60
C HIS A 139 24.43 -8.17 0.94
N ALA A 140 24.15 -7.02 0.31
CA ALA A 140 25.13 -6.20 -0.41
C ALA A 140 24.79 -4.70 -0.32
N PRO A 141 24.70 -4.12 0.90
CA PRO A 141 24.28 -2.73 1.11
C PRO A 141 25.20 -1.72 0.42
N GLU A 142 26.45 -2.06 0.16
CA GLU A 142 27.42 -1.22 -0.56
C GLU A 142 27.04 -0.98 -2.03
N LYS A 143 26.19 -1.83 -2.61
CA LYS A 143 25.66 -1.67 -3.96
C LYS A 143 24.49 -0.72 -4.05
N ILE A 144 23.95 -0.25 -2.91
CA ILE A 144 22.87 0.70 -2.86
C ILE A 144 23.43 2.11 -2.68
N HIS A 145 23.14 2.96 -3.65
CA HIS A 145 23.54 4.36 -3.64
C HIS A 145 22.32 5.24 -3.39
N LYS A 146 22.48 6.26 -2.54
CA LYS A 146 21.43 7.20 -2.18
C LYS A 146 21.88 8.63 -2.46
N VAL A 147 20.95 9.44 -2.95
CA VAL A 147 21.13 10.88 -3.15
C VAL A 147 19.91 11.58 -2.56
N ALA A 148 20.08 12.32 -1.47
CA ALA A 148 19.08 13.22 -0.92
C ALA A 148 19.00 14.47 -1.79
N ILE A 149 17.79 14.81 -2.24
CA ILE A 149 17.54 15.92 -3.15
C ILE A 149 17.04 17.11 -2.33
N ASP A 150 17.66 18.26 -2.53
CA ASP A 150 17.18 19.49 -1.91
C ASP A 150 15.85 19.91 -2.55
N PRO A 151 14.79 20.19 -1.77
CA PRO A 151 13.49 20.54 -2.33
C PRO A 151 13.45 21.90 -3.04
N VAL A 152 14.43 22.78 -2.80
CA VAL A 152 14.53 24.11 -3.45
C VAL A 152 15.30 24.00 -4.77
N ASP A 153 16.44 23.31 -4.76
CA ASP A 153 17.33 23.21 -5.91
C ASP A 153 16.91 22.07 -6.87
N GLY A 154 16.18 21.07 -6.36
CA GLY A 154 15.82 19.87 -7.11
C GLY A 154 16.99 18.93 -7.39
N LEU A 155 16.78 17.96 -8.26
CA LEU A 155 17.82 17.03 -8.69
C LEU A 155 18.77 17.73 -9.68
N SER A 156 20.06 17.83 -9.35
CA SER A 156 21.05 18.42 -10.25
C SER A 156 21.59 17.40 -11.27
N ASP A 157 22.10 17.89 -12.41
CA ASP A 157 22.76 17.08 -13.42
C ASP A 157 23.94 16.30 -12.84
N SER A 158 24.73 16.92 -11.98
CA SER A 158 25.88 16.27 -11.34
C SER A 158 25.47 15.12 -10.42
N GLN A 159 24.37 15.24 -9.71
CA GLN A 159 23.81 14.16 -8.89
C GLN A 159 23.29 13.02 -9.75
N ALA A 160 22.54 13.32 -10.81
CA ALA A 160 22.01 12.33 -11.75
C ALA A 160 23.12 11.55 -12.46
N ASP A 161 24.13 12.25 -12.97
CA ASP A 161 25.30 11.62 -13.60
C ASP A 161 26.13 10.79 -12.60
N GLY A 162 26.37 11.37 -11.41
CA GLY A 162 27.15 10.72 -10.36
C GLY A 162 26.55 9.38 -9.92
N ILE A 163 25.24 9.33 -9.69
CA ILE A 163 24.57 8.09 -9.30
C ILE A 163 24.50 7.10 -10.49
N SER A 164 24.29 7.60 -11.71
CA SER A 164 24.26 6.77 -12.92
C SER A 164 25.60 6.06 -13.16
N ARG A 165 26.71 6.75 -12.96
CA ARG A 165 28.07 6.12 -13.06
C ARG A 165 28.27 5.06 -11.98
N LYS A 166 27.84 5.32 -10.73
CA LYS A 166 27.98 4.37 -9.62
C LYS A 166 27.25 3.04 -9.87
N ILE A 167 26.10 3.09 -10.52
CA ILE A 167 25.35 1.86 -10.89
C ILE A 167 25.82 1.25 -12.22
N GLY A 168 26.86 1.86 -12.85
CA GLY A 168 27.55 1.34 -14.03
C GLY A 168 26.81 1.60 -15.34
N VAL A 169 26.18 2.76 -15.46
CA VAL A 169 25.71 3.29 -16.75
C VAL A 169 26.95 3.75 -17.54
N PRO A 170 27.14 3.32 -18.81
CA PRO A 170 28.26 3.73 -19.63
C PRO A 170 28.14 5.22 -20.03
N GLU A 171 29.28 5.88 -20.25
CA GLU A 171 29.33 7.30 -20.61
C GLU A 171 28.47 7.65 -21.82
N ALA A 172 28.41 6.78 -22.84
CA ALA A 172 27.56 6.99 -24.02
C ALA A 172 26.04 7.04 -23.70
N ALA A 173 25.60 6.47 -22.59
CA ALA A 173 24.21 6.44 -22.17
C ALA A 173 23.87 7.46 -21.06
N LEU A 174 24.85 8.20 -20.53
CA LEU A 174 24.66 9.12 -19.41
C LEU A 174 23.62 10.21 -19.71
N ALA A 175 23.61 10.78 -20.90
CA ALA A 175 22.61 11.79 -21.25
C ALA A 175 21.19 11.25 -21.19
N GLN A 176 20.97 9.99 -21.59
CA GLN A 176 19.67 9.33 -21.50
C GLN A 176 19.33 8.99 -20.05
N ALA A 177 20.30 8.48 -19.26
CA ALA A 177 20.12 8.21 -17.85
C ALA A 177 19.79 9.47 -17.05
N ARG A 178 20.46 10.58 -17.34
CA ARG A 178 20.16 11.89 -16.74
C ARG A 178 18.73 12.34 -17.07
N ALA A 179 18.35 12.28 -18.34
CA ALA A 179 16.97 12.61 -18.76
C ALA A 179 15.92 11.73 -18.06
N PHE A 180 16.22 10.43 -17.92
CA PHE A 180 15.39 9.50 -17.13
C PHE A 180 15.29 9.93 -15.67
N MET A 181 16.40 10.22 -14.99
CA MET A 181 16.40 10.60 -13.57
C MET A 181 15.60 11.90 -13.32
N HIS A 182 15.77 12.90 -14.19
CA HIS A 182 14.98 14.14 -14.12
C HIS A 182 13.50 13.91 -14.40
N GLY A 183 13.16 13.09 -15.40
CA GLY A 183 11.79 12.73 -15.71
C GLY A 183 11.11 12.00 -14.54
N LEU A 184 11.80 11.04 -13.93
CA LEU A 184 11.31 10.33 -12.76
C LEU A 184 11.13 11.25 -11.54
N TYR A 185 12.10 12.15 -11.29
CA TYR A 185 12.01 13.13 -10.20
C TYR A 185 10.81 14.06 -10.38
N ARG A 186 10.62 14.59 -11.59
CA ARG A 186 9.47 15.45 -11.89
C ARG A 186 8.16 14.69 -11.74
N ALA A 187 8.06 13.48 -12.26
CA ALA A 187 6.88 12.64 -12.08
C ALA A 187 6.59 12.38 -10.59
N PHE A 188 7.63 12.11 -9.80
CA PHE A 188 7.50 11.88 -8.36
C PHE A 188 6.94 13.12 -7.63
N VAL A 189 7.53 14.28 -7.86
CA VAL A 189 7.17 15.52 -7.14
C VAL A 189 5.84 16.11 -7.63
N GLU A 190 5.67 16.21 -8.96
CA GLU A 190 4.51 16.88 -9.56
C GLU A 190 3.21 16.05 -9.44
N CYS A 191 3.32 14.71 -9.26
CA CYS A 191 2.18 13.82 -9.03
C CYS A 191 1.95 13.47 -7.55
N ASP A 192 2.69 14.07 -6.62
CA ASP A 192 2.66 13.71 -5.18
C ASP A 192 2.83 12.21 -4.94
N ALA A 193 3.79 11.59 -5.62
CA ALA A 193 4.10 10.20 -5.37
C ALA A 193 4.78 10.04 -4.00
N SER A 194 4.47 8.98 -3.28
CA SER A 194 5.15 8.56 -2.06
C SER A 194 6.22 7.49 -2.31
N LEU A 195 6.07 6.78 -3.43
CA LEU A 195 7.02 5.82 -3.98
C LEU A 195 6.95 5.88 -5.51
N ALA A 196 8.11 5.90 -6.15
CA ALA A 196 8.24 5.58 -7.57
C ALA A 196 9.42 4.61 -7.72
N GLU A 197 9.17 3.41 -8.23
CA GLU A 197 10.15 2.35 -8.35
C GLU A 197 10.19 1.84 -9.78
N ILE A 198 11.39 1.78 -10.33
CA ILE A 198 11.70 1.24 -11.66
C ILE A 198 12.63 0.03 -11.46
N ASN A 199 12.04 -1.16 -11.57
CA ASN A 199 12.77 -2.40 -11.29
C ASN A 199 12.33 -3.52 -12.25
N PRO A 200 13.12 -3.69 -13.37
CA PRO A 200 14.38 -3.01 -13.66
C PRO A 200 14.25 -1.75 -14.52
N LEU A 201 15.20 -0.83 -14.35
CA LEU A 201 15.67 0.06 -15.38
C LEU A 201 16.68 -0.71 -16.22
N ILE A 202 16.55 -0.70 -17.56
CA ILE A 202 17.43 -1.49 -18.41
C ILE A 202 18.32 -0.66 -19.30
N LEU A 203 19.52 -1.21 -19.58
CA LEU A 203 20.33 -0.83 -20.71
C LEU A 203 20.13 -1.87 -21.80
N THR A 204 19.75 -1.43 -23.00
CA THR A 204 19.55 -2.31 -24.16
C THR A 204 20.87 -2.55 -24.90
N GLY A 205 20.91 -3.56 -25.79
CA GLY A 205 22.05 -3.81 -26.67
C GLY A 205 22.38 -2.65 -27.61
N GLU A 206 21.40 -1.78 -27.90
CA GLU A 206 21.57 -0.54 -28.66
C GLU A 206 22.06 0.64 -27.80
N GLY A 207 22.29 0.44 -26.51
CA GLY A 207 22.69 1.48 -25.57
C GLY A 207 21.56 2.44 -25.14
N LYS A 208 20.29 2.03 -25.27
CA LYS A 208 19.13 2.80 -24.78
C LYS A 208 18.89 2.54 -23.32
N VAL A 209 18.39 3.56 -22.61
CA VAL A 209 17.92 3.49 -21.23
C VAL A 209 16.40 3.43 -21.25
N LEU A 210 15.80 2.36 -20.70
CA LEU A 210 14.34 2.16 -20.72
C LEU A 210 13.85 1.74 -19.33
N ALA A 211 12.73 2.30 -18.87
CA ALA A 211 11.99 1.81 -17.71
C ALA A 211 11.15 0.58 -18.11
N LEU A 212 11.60 -0.62 -17.73
CA LEU A 212 10.97 -1.89 -18.13
C LEU A 212 9.78 -2.25 -17.24
N ASP A 213 9.80 -1.85 -15.97
CA ASP A 213 8.69 -1.94 -15.04
C ASP A 213 8.53 -0.59 -14.33
N ALA A 214 7.35 -0.35 -13.77
CA ALA A 214 7.06 0.88 -13.05
C ALA A 214 6.04 0.60 -11.94
N LYS A 215 6.40 0.97 -10.72
CA LYS A 215 5.51 0.93 -9.55
C LYS A 215 5.40 2.32 -8.96
N PHE A 216 4.17 2.81 -8.83
CA PHE A 216 3.87 4.09 -8.22
C PHE A 216 2.88 3.95 -7.08
N ASN A 217 3.19 4.62 -5.98
CA ASN A 217 2.26 4.88 -4.90
C ASN A 217 2.13 6.38 -4.74
N PHE A 218 0.91 6.87 -4.54
CA PHE A 218 0.62 8.30 -4.37
C PHE A 218 0.19 8.61 -2.96
N ASP A 219 0.50 9.81 -2.49
CA ASP A 219 -0.01 10.33 -1.24
C ASP A 219 -1.53 10.52 -1.35
N SER A 220 -2.28 9.73 -0.58
CA SER A 220 -3.74 9.79 -0.60
C SER A 220 -4.29 11.16 -0.14
N ASN A 221 -3.52 11.90 0.67
CA ASN A 221 -3.90 13.25 1.12
C ASN A 221 -3.80 14.30 0.00
N ALA A 222 -3.06 14.02 -1.08
CA ALA A 222 -2.89 14.92 -2.21
C ALA A 222 -3.82 14.62 -3.40
N LEU A 223 -4.53 13.48 -3.38
CA LEU A 223 -5.34 13.01 -4.52
C LEU A 223 -6.44 13.99 -4.95
N PHE A 224 -6.91 14.86 -4.04
CA PHE A 224 -7.92 15.87 -4.38
C PHE A 224 -7.47 16.83 -5.50
N ARG A 225 -6.18 17.00 -5.72
CA ARG A 225 -5.61 17.82 -6.79
C ARG A 225 -5.15 17.03 -8.03
N HIS A 226 -5.33 15.69 -8.02
CA HIS A 226 -4.96 14.79 -9.12
C HIS A 226 -6.13 13.92 -9.59
N PRO A 227 -7.18 14.51 -10.18
CA PRO A 227 -8.37 13.76 -10.61
C PRO A 227 -8.06 12.71 -11.70
N ASP A 228 -7.04 12.95 -12.52
CA ASP A 228 -6.58 12.01 -13.54
C ASP A 228 -5.91 10.77 -12.91
N ILE A 229 -5.19 10.93 -11.80
CA ILE A 229 -4.61 9.82 -11.05
C ILE A 229 -5.72 9.07 -10.29
N VAL A 230 -6.68 9.79 -9.69
CA VAL A 230 -7.85 9.16 -9.06
C VAL A 230 -8.62 8.27 -10.03
N ALA A 231 -8.74 8.68 -11.30
CA ALA A 231 -9.39 7.88 -12.35
C ALA A 231 -8.64 6.57 -12.69
N MET A 232 -7.36 6.45 -12.29
CA MET A 232 -6.56 5.23 -12.46
C MET A 232 -6.76 4.20 -11.33
N ARG A 233 -7.51 4.54 -10.28
CA ARG A 233 -7.75 3.68 -9.12
C ARG A 233 -8.45 2.40 -9.53
N ASP A 234 -7.97 1.28 -9.02
CA ASP A 234 -8.59 -0.03 -9.19
C ASP A 234 -9.08 -0.57 -7.84
N LEU A 235 -10.38 -0.49 -7.60
CA LEU A 235 -10.99 -0.95 -6.35
C LEU A 235 -10.91 -2.47 -6.18
N ASP A 236 -10.75 -3.24 -7.24
CA ASP A 236 -10.59 -4.70 -7.17
C ASP A 236 -9.25 -5.13 -6.57
N GLU A 237 -8.28 -4.23 -6.55
CA GLU A 237 -6.94 -4.44 -5.99
C GLU A 237 -6.81 -3.95 -4.53
N GLU A 238 -7.80 -3.22 -4.03
CA GLU A 238 -7.81 -2.70 -2.67
C GLU A 238 -8.50 -3.65 -1.68
N ASP A 239 -8.28 -3.45 -0.39
CA ASP A 239 -8.98 -4.19 0.65
C ASP A 239 -10.46 -3.76 0.71
N PRO A 240 -11.43 -4.70 0.59
CA PRO A 240 -12.85 -4.35 0.60
C PRO A 240 -13.30 -3.63 1.88
N ALA A 241 -12.68 -3.91 3.03
CA ALA A 241 -13.02 -3.23 4.29
C ALA A 241 -12.50 -1.80 4.30
N GLU A 242 -11.30 -1.55 3.71
CA GLU A 242 -10.75 -0.21 3.57
C GLU A 242 -11.58 0.65 2.60
N ILE A 243 -12.05 0.05 1.50
CA ILE A 243 -12.98 0.70 0.56
C ILE A 243 -14.29 1.06 1.27
N GLU A 244 -14.87 0.14 2.03
CA GLU A 244 -16.11 0.39 2.75
C GLU A 244 -15.94 1.48 3.81
N ALA A 245 -14.83 1.44 4.56
CA ALA A 245 -14.47 2.46 5.54
C ALA A 245 -14.39 3.87 4.94
N SER A 246 -13.80 3.99 3.76
CA SER A 246 -13.63 5.27 3.07
C SER A 246 -14.95 5.97 2.72
N LYS A 247 -16.04 5.21 2.51
CA LYS A 247 -17.38 5.77 2.27
C LYS A 247 -17.94 6.55 3.46
N PHE A 248 -17.46 6.26 4.65
CA PHE A 248 -17.85 6.89 5.91
C PHE A 248 -16.79 7.83 6.47
N ASP A 249 -15.75 8.14 5.69
CA ASP A 249 -14.64 8.98 6.12
C ASP A 249 -13.99 8.42 7.41
N LEU A 250 -13.74 7.10 7.42
CA LEU A 250 -13.04 6.36 8.45
C LEU A 250 -11.65 6.00 7.95
N SER A 251 -10.62 6.27 8.76
CA SER A 251 -9.26 5.79 8.51
C SER A 251 -9.15 4.35 9.04
N TYR A 252 -9.20 3.37 8.15
CA TYR A 252 -9.17 1.95 8.46
C TYR A 252 -8.04 1.23 7.71
N ILE A 253 -7.32 0.37 8.40
CA ILE A 253 -6.32 -0.54 7.81
C ILE A 253 -6.55 -1.92 8.41
N SER A 254 -6.73 -2.93 7.56
CA SER A 254 -6.85 -4.33 7.97
C SER A 254 -5.51 -4.89 8.46
N LEU A 255 -5.54 -5.65 9.56
CA LEU A 255 -4.40 -6.36 10.13
C LEU A 255 -4.78 -7.81 10.43
N ASN A 256 -3.77 -8.65 10.72
CA ASN A 256 -3.95 -10.10 10.88
C ASN A 256 -4.26 -10.56 12.32
N GLY A 257 -4.70 -9.66 13.19
CA GLY A 257 -4.97 -9.97 14.59
C GLY A 257 -6.39 -10.39 14.91
N ASN A 258 -6.69 -10.45 16.21
CA ASN A 258 -7.97 -10.91 16.74
C ASN A 258 -8.70 -9.87 17.64
N ILE A 259 -8.08 -8.72 17.89
CA ILE A 259 -8.68 -7.62 18.66
C ILE A 259 -9.04 -6.47 17.72
N GLY A 260 -10.32 -6.20 17.54
CA GLY A 260 -10.80 -5.02 16.85
C GLY A 260 -10.53 -3.75 17.66
N CYS A 261 -9.99 -2.72 17.03
CA CYS A 261 -9.64 -1.46 17.67
C CYS A 261 -10.49 -0.31 17.11
N LEU A 262 -11.17 0.45 17.98
CA LEU A 262 -11.86 1.69 17.64
C LEU A 262 -11.31 2.81 18.51
N VAL A 263 -10.69 3.79 17.88
CA VAL A 263 -9.94 4.84 18.58
C VAL A 263 -10.21 6.19 17.91
N ASN A 264 -10.05 7.29 18.64
CA ASN A 264 -10.04 8.63 18.08
C ASN A 264 -8.62 9.22 18.14
N GLY A 265 -8.05 9.44 16.96
CA GLY A 265 -6.71 9.97 16.77
C GLY A 265 -5.67 8.89 16.50
N ALA A 266 -4.92 9.06 15.41
CA ALA A 266 -3.98 8.08 14.90
C ALA A 266 -2.87 7.69 15.91
N GLY A 267 -2.34 8.68 16.66
CA GLY A 267 -1.34 8.41 17.70
C GLY A 267 -1.86 7.52 18.81
N LEU A 268 -3.09 7.76 19.27
CA LEU A 268 -3.74 6.92 20.28
C LEU A 268 -4.05 5.52 19.73
N ALA A 269 -4.42 5.42 18.45
CA ALA A 269 -4.67 4.14 17.79
C ALA A 269 -3.39 3.29 17.74
N MET A 270 -2.26 3.86 17.33
CA MET A 270 -0.96 3.18 17.34
C MET A 270 -0.57 2.73 18.74
N ALA A 271 -0.64 3.62 19.73
CA ALA A 271 -0.32 3.27 21.13
C ALA A 271 -1.26 2.19 21.68
N THR A 272 -2.53 2.15 21.28
CA THR A 272 -3.49 1.11 21.66
C THR A 272 -3.08 -0.24 21.09
N MET A 273 -2.72 -0.28 19.80
CA MET A 273 -2.25 -1.51 19.15
C MET A 273 -0.95 -2.03 19.77
N ASP A 274 0.02 -1.17 20.06
CA ASP A 274 1.26 -1.54 20.72
C ASP A 274 0.99 -2.09 22.13
N THR A 275 0.05 -1.48 22.86
CA THR A 275 -0.33 -1.96 24.20
C THR A 275 -0.99 -3.34 24.11
N ILE A 276 -1.88 -3.59 23.14
CA ILE A 276 -2.47 -4.93 22.92
C ILE A 276 -1.38 -5.97 22.68
N LYS A 277 -0.40 -5.69 21.81
CA LYS A 277 0.73 -6.58 21.54
C LYS A 277 1.58 -6.83 22.77
N LEU A 278 1.82 -5.80 23.58
CA LEU A 278 2.56 -5.89 24.82
C LEU A 278 1.92 -6.88 25.82
N PHE A 279 0.58 -6.98 25.80
CA PHE A 279 -0.17 -7.92 26.65
C PHE A 279 -0.46 -9.27 26.00
N GLY A 280 0.14 -9.56 24.83
CA GLY A 280 0.17 -10.90 24.22
C GLY A 280 -0.99 -11.22 23.28
N ALA A 281 -1.67 -10.20 22.73
CA ALA A 281 -2.65 -10.36 21.66
C ALA A 281 -2.27 -9.53 20.42
N GLU A 282 -2.98 -9.71 19.34
CA GLU A 282 -2.69 -9.02 18.08
C GLU A 282 -3.88 -8.15 17.65
N PRO A 283 -3.64 -6.87 17.24
CA PRO A 283 -4.69 -6.01 16.72
C PRO A 283 -5.16 -6.49 15.36
N ALA A 284 -6.48 -6.51 15.14
CA ALA A 284 -7.10 -6.92 13.87
C ALA A 284 -7.22 -5.76 12.87
N ASN A 285 -7.09 -4.53 13.34
CA ASN A 285 -7.16 -3.34 12.50
C ASN A 285 -6.55 -2.12 13.20
N PHE A 286 -6.08 -1.17 12.39
CA PHE A 286 -6.01 0.24 12.76
C PHE A 286 -7.35 0.88 12.41
N LEU A 287 -7.93 1.68 13.32
CA LEU A 287 -9.11 2.49 13.03
C LEU A 287 -9.10 3.78 13.83
N ASP A 288 -9.14 4.89 13.11
CA ASP A 288 -9.31 6.23 13.66
C ASP A 288 -10.65 6.80 13.18
N VAL A 289 -11.56 7.05 14.12
CA VAL A 289 -12.87 7.66 13.83
C VAL A 289 -12.80 9.17 13.70
N GLY A 290 -11.63 9.76 13.95
CA GLY A 290 -11.42 11.21 13.93
C GLY A 290 -12.03 11.96 15.11
N GLY A 291 -11.76 13.27 15.18
CA GLY A 291 -12.24 14.14 16.27
C GLY A 291 -13.72 14.53 16.19
N GLY A 292 -14.40 14.23 15.08
CA GLY A 292 -15.81 14.57 14.83
C GLY A 292 -16.70 13.33 14.65
N ALA A 293 -16.40 12.21 15.31
CA ALA A 293 -17.17 10.99 15.13
C ALA A 293 -18.63 11.15 15.55
N THR A 294 -19.51 10.78 14.64
CA THR A 294 -20.96 10.70 14.85
C THR A 294 -21.35 9.28 15.27
N THR A 295 -22.56 9.12 15.81
CA THR A 295 -23.14 7.79 16.08
C THR A 295 -23.08 6.90 14.83
N GLN A 296 -23.36 7.44 13.64
CA GLN A 296 -23.29 6.69 12.39
C GLN A 296 -21.89 6.19 12.10
N LYS A 297 -20.86 7.04 12.18
CA LYS A 297 -19.44 6.61 11.98
C LYS A 297 -19.05 5.49 12.94
N VAL A 298 -19.43 5.61 14.22
CA VAL A 298 -19.16 4.57 15.22
C VAL A 298 -19.86 3.26 14.86
N THR A 299 -21.15 3.32 14.47
CA THR A 299 -21.92 2.14 14.05
C THR A 299 -21.28 1.43 12.86
N GLU A 300 -20.90 2.17 11.81
CA GLU A 300 -20.27 1.58 10.64
C GLU A 300 -18.88 1.01 10.96
N ALA A 301 -18.11 1.65 11.84
CA ALA A 301 -16.85 1.11 12.34
C ALA A 301 -17.02 -0.25 13.04
N PHE A 302 -18.06 -0.41 13.89
CA PHE A 302 -18.39 -1.70 14.51
C PHE A 302 -18.78 -2.75 13.45
N LYS A 303 -19.62 -2.38 12.49
CA LYS A 303 -20.01 -3.30 11.40
C LYS A 303 -18.81 -3.78 10.61
N LEU A 304 -17.86 -2.89 10.29
CA LEU A 304 -16.63 -3.23 9.59
C LEU A 304 -15.78 -4.22 10.39
N MET A 305 -15.53 -3.94 11.65
CA MET A 305 -14.74 -4.83 12.50
C MET A 305 -15.37 -6.22 12.64
N LEU A 306 -16.70 -6.28 12.80
CA LEU A 306 -17.42 -7.56 12.99
C LEU A 306 -17.60 -8.38 11.69
N LYS A 307 -17.40 -7.78 10.52
CA LYS A 307 -17.32 -8.53 9.25
C LYS A 307 -16.07 -9.41 9.18
N ASN A 308 -15.00 -9.06 9.93
CA ASN A 308 -13.80 -9.88 9.99
C ASN A 308 -13.99 -11.05 10.98
N PRO A 309 -14.04 -12.31 10.54
CA PRO A 309 -14.29 -13.47 11.40
C PRO A 309 -13.13 -13.75 12.38
N ALA A 310 -11.97 -13.17 12.14
CA ALA A 310 -10.82 -13.26 13.05
C ALA A 310 -11.01 -12.42 14.32
N VAL A 311 -11.87 -11.41 14.31
CA VAL A 311 -12.14 -10.54 15.47
C VAL A 311 -12.88 -11.33 16.56
N LYS A 312 -12.22 -11.49 17.71
CA LYS A 312 -12.74 -12.20 18.89
C LYS A 312 -13.12 -11.27 20.02
N GLY A 313 -12.76 -10.01 19.95
CA GLY A 313 -13.11 -8.97 20.92
C GLY A 313 -12.84 -7.58 20.36
N ILE A 314 -13.48 -6.57 20.93
CA ILE A 314 -13.34 -5.17 20.50
C ILE A 314 -12.87 -4.31 21.67
N LEU A 315 -11.84 -3.52 21.44
CA LEU A 315 -11.36 -2.48 22.34
C LEU A 315 -11.69 -1.10 21.77
N VAL A 316 -12.55 -0.37 22.48
CA VAL A 316 -12.82 1.05 22.24
C VAL A 316 -11.95 1.88 23.17
N ASN A 317 -11.08 2.71 22.64
CA ASN A 317 -10.19 3.56 23.42
C ASN A 317 -10.34 5.01 23.00
N ILE A 318 -11.01 5.81 23.79
CA ILE A 318 -11.36 7.20 23.50
C ILE A 318 -10.66 8.14 24.46
N PHE A 319 -10.06 9.19 23.89
CA PHE A 319 -9.62 10.34 24.64
C PHE A 319 -10.43 11.58 24.21
N GLY A 320 -11.32 12.02 25.07
CA GLY A 320 -12.20 13.15 24.80
C GLY A 320 -11.50 14.50 25.02
N GLY A 321 -11.16 15.13 23.90
CA GLY A 321 -10.81 16.54 23.86
C GLY A 321 -11.97 17.32 23.22
N ILE A 322 -11.89 17.53 21.91
CA ILE A 322 -13.00 18.08 21.08
C ILE A 322 -14.18 17.09 21.07
N MET A 323 -13.88 15.81 20.95
CA MET A 323 -14.88 14.74 21.05
C MET A 323 -15.30 14.52 22.50
N ARG A 324 -16.60 14.38 22.75
CA ARG A 324 -17.16 14.18 24.07
C ARG A 324 -17.43 12.69 24.33
N CYS A 325 -17.09 12.22 25.53
CA CYS A 325 -17.28 10.84 25.93
C CYS A 325 -18.75 10.40 25.99
N ASP A 326 -19.68 11.29 26.31
CA ASP A 326 -21.11 11.02 26.30
C ASP A 326 -21.61 10.73 24.87
N THR A 327 -21.24 11.52 23.88
CA THR A 327 -21.59 11.30 22.45
C THR A 327 -21.06 9.95 21.94
N ILE A 328 -19.83 9.60 22.31
CA ILE A 328 -19.26 8.30 21.93
C ILE A 328 -19.96 7.15 22.66
N ALA A 329 -20.29 7.32 23.94
CA ALA A 329 -21.03 6.30 24.68
C ALA A 329 -22.39 6.00 24.03
N GLU A 330 -23.11 7.03 23.59
CA GLU A 330 -24.36 6.86 22.83
C GLU A 330 -24.14 6.13 21.52
N GLY A 331 -23.09 6.49 20.78
CA GLY A 331 -22.71 5.82 19.53
C GLY A 331 -22.34 4.35 19.73
N VAL A 332 -21.53 4.04 20.74
CA VAL A 332 -21.17 2.67 21.10
C VAL A 332 -22.38 1.84 21.49
N ILE A 333 -23.28 2.40 22.30
CA ILE A 333 -24.52 1.73 22.73
C ILE A 333 -25.43 1.46 21.53
N ALA A 334 -25.64 2.45 20.67
CA ALA A 334 -26.46 2.30 19.47
C ALA A 334 -25.87 1.22 18.53
N ALA A 335 -24.58 1.31 18.25
CA ALA A 335 -23.89 0.33 17.44
C ALA A 335 -23.96 -1.09 18.00
N ALA A 336 -23.64 -1.27 19.29
CA ALA A 336 -23.69 -2.57 19.95
C ALA A 336 -25.07 -3.24 19.93
N ARG A 337 -26.15 -2.42 20.02
CA ARG A 337 -27.53 -2.91 19.90
C ARG A 337 -27.87 -3.29 18.46
N GLU A 338 -27.50 -2.46 17.50
CA GLU A 338 -27.79 -2.69 16.08
C GLU A 338 -27.11 -3.94 15.54
N VAL A 339 -25.82 -4.12 15.85
CA VAL A 339 -25.04 -5.28 15.35
C VAL A 339 -25.24 -6.55 16.19
N LYS A 340 -26.03 -6.52 17.27
CA LYS A 340 -26.21 -7.64 18.21
C LYS A 340 -24.87 -8.23 18.63
N LEU A 341 -24.05 -7.41 19.27
CA LEU A 341 -22.66 -7.70 19.60
C LEU A 341 -22.48 -9.10 20.21
N GLY A 342 -21.78 -9.96 19.50
CA GLY A 342 -21.51 -11.36 19.88
C GLY A 342 -20.11 -11.61 20.45
N VAL A 343 -19.30 -10.56 20.59
CA VAL A 343 -17.93 -10.62 21.12
C VAL A 343 -17.75 -9.69 22.32
N PRO A 344 -16.78 -9.95 23.23
CA PRO A 344 -16.47 -9.06 24.32
C PRO A 344 -16.15 -7.65 23.86
N LEU A 345 -16.69 -6.65 24.57
CA LEU A 345 -16.45 -5.24 24.34
C LEU A 345 -15.84 -4.59 25.58
N VAL A 346 -14.61 -4.12 25.45
CA VAL A 346 -13.94 -3.31 26.47
C VAL A 346 -13.94 -1.86 26.03
N VAL A 347 -14.31 -0.95 26.92
CA VAL A 347 -14.37 0.48 26.62
C VAL A 347 -13.57 1.26 27.67
N ARG A 348 -12.57 1.99 27.19
CA ARG A 348 -11.84 2.99 27.95
C ARG A 348 -12.19 4.38 27.41
N MET A 349 -12.67 5.25 28.30
CA MET A 349 -12.97 6.65 28.02
C MET A 349 -12.29 7.56 29.01
N LYS A 350 -11.63 8.62 28.50
CA LYS A 350 -11.01 9.68 29.29
C LYS A 350 -11.32 11.05 28.66
N GLY A 351 -11.41 12.08 29.49
CA GLY A 351 -11.55 13.47 29.04
C GLY A 351 -12.97 14.05 29.21
N THR A 352 -13.38 14.90 28.26
CA THR A 352 -14.63 15.69 28.37
C THR A 352 -15.86 14.78 28.55
N ASN A 353 -16.61 15.00 29.61
CA ASN A 353 -17.82 14.23 29.98
C ASN A 353 -17.58 12.73 30.26
N GLU A 354 -16.39 12.37 30.75
CA GLU A 354 -16.00 10.98 31.06
C GLU A 354 -17.04 10.29 31.98
N ASP A 355 -17.41 10.96 33.10
CA ASP A 355 -18.35 10.40 34.07
C ASP A 355 -19.76 10.20 33.50
N VAL A 356 -20.19 11.09 32.59
CA VAL A 356 -21.47 10.95 31.90
C VAL A 356 -21.43 9.75 30.97
N GLY A 357 -20.39 9.63 30.14
CA GLY A 357 -20.21 8.51 29.23
C GLY A 357 -20.17 7.16 29.97
N LYS A 358 -19.40 7.05 31.06
CA LYS A 358 -19.33 5.85 31.89
C LYS A 358 -20.70 5.48 32.48
N ARG A 359 -21.47 6.46 32.96
CA ARG A 359 -22.86 6.22 33.47
C ARG A 359 -23.78 5.72 32.35
N LEU A 360 -23.73 6.30 31.16
CA LEU A 360 -24.53 5.87 30.01
C LEU A 360 -24.22 4.41 29.64
N LEU A 361 -22.93 4.05 29.52
CA LEU A 361 -22.52 2.67 29.24
C LEU A 361 -23.04 1.70 30.30
N LYS A 362 -22.90 2.03 31.59
CA LYS A 362 -23.39 1.19 32.69
C LYS A 362 -24.94 1.07 32.69
N ALA A 363 -25.64 2.16 32.43
CA ALA A 363 -27.11 2.18 32.37
C ALA A 363 -27.68 1.48 31.13
N SER A 364 -26.90 1.22 30.10
CA SER A 364 -27.32 0.60 28.84
C SER A 364 -27.80 -0.84 28.98
N GLY A 365 -27.39 -1.55 30.05
CA GLY A 365 -27.63 -2.97 30.26
C GLY A 365 -26.84 -3.91 29.35
N LEU A 366 -25.96 -3.37 28.51
CA LEU A 366 -25.10 -4.17 27.63
C LEU A 366 -23.89 -4.74 28.40
N PRO A 367 -23.35 -5.91 28.01
CA PRO A 367 -22.21 -6.54 28.67
C PRO A 367 -20.89 -5.83 28.28
N ILE A 368 -20.78 -4.55 28.62
CA ILE A 368 -19.63 -3.70 28.33
C ILE A 368 -18.69 -3.69 29.53
N ILE A 369 -17.43 -4.01 29.31
CA ILE A 369 -16.38 -4.01 30.33
C ILE A 369 -15.72 -2.62 30.31
N SER A 370 -15.86 -1.86 31.39
CA SER A 370 -15.19 -0.56 31.54
C SER A 370 -13.73 -0.74 31.95
N ALA A 371 -12.86 0.11 31.39
CA ALA A 371 -11.44 0.18 31.74
C ALA A 371 -11.03 1.59 32.16
N ASP A 372 -10.07 1.67 33.11
CA ASP A 372 -9.63 2.93 33.69
C ASP A 372 -8.43 3.57 32.99
N ASN A 373 -7.54 2.75 32.43
CA ASN A 373 -6.37 3.19 31.68
C ASN A 373 -6.06 2.21 30.55
N MET A 374 -5.03 2.50 29.73
CA MET A 374 -4.70 1.70 28.54
C MET A 374 -4.24 0.28 28.91
N ALA A 375 -3.43 0.15 29.95
CA ALA A 375 -2.94 -1.16 30.39
C ALA A 375 -4.11 -2.04 30.91
N ASP A 376 -5.00 -1.47 31.75
CA ASP A 376 -6.22 -2.12 32.21
C ASP A 376 -7.14 -2.54 31.06
N ALA A 377 -7.28 -1.68 30.05
CA ALA A 377 -8.07 -1.96 28.87
C ALA A 377 -7.50 -3.15 28.07
N ALA A 378 -6.19 -3.16 27.83
CA ALA A 378 -5.52 -4.24 27.13
C ALA A 378 -5.58 -5.56 27.92
N GLN A 379 -5.33 -5.54 29.22
CA GLN A 379 -5.46 -6.72 30.06
C GLN A 379 -6.86 -7.32 30.01
N LYS A 380 -7.88 -6.49 30.15
CA LYS A 380 -9.28 -6.92 30.14
C LYS A 380 -9.70 -7.52 28.81
N ILE A 381 -9.32 -6.89 27.67
CA ILE A 381 -9.68 -7.44 26.36
C ILE A 381 -8.92 -8.72 26.05
N VAL A 382 -7.62 -8.80 26.38
CA VAL A 382 -6.83 -10.02 26.17
C VAL A 382 -7.38 -11.17 27.01
N ALA A 383 -7.70 -10.92 28.30
CA ALA A 383 -8.34 -11.93 29.15
C ALA A 383 -9.70 -12.38 28.60
N ALA A 384 -10.52 -11.45 28.12
CA ALA A 384 -11.86 -11.76 27.60
C ALA A 384 -11.85 -12.60 26.31
N VAL A 385 -10.79 -12.54 25.51
CA VAL A 385 -10.62 -13.36 24.29
C VAL A 385 -9.83 -14.65 24.51
N GLY A 386 -9.42 -14.96 25.77
CA GLY A 386 -8.69 -16.18 26.11
C GLY A 386 -7.20 -16.14 25.77
N GLY A 387 -6.60 -14.96 25.68
CA GLY A 387 -5.17 -14.77 25.49
C GLY A 387 -4.37 -15.06 26.76
N PRO A 388 -3.06 -15.37 26.65
CA PRO A 388 -2.20 -15.58 27.80
C PRO A 388 -1.99 -14.25 28.54
N LEU A 389 -2.39 -14.22 29.82
CA LEU A 389 -2.02 -13.13 30.72
C LEU A 389 -0.51 -13.26 30.99
N GLN A 390 0.31 -12.40 30.39
CA GLN A 390 1.68 -12.24 30.86
C GLN A 390 1.63 -11.53 32.23
N GLU A 391 1.85 -12.29 33.31
CA GLU A 391 2.19 -11.70 34.59
C GLU A 391 3.51 -10.92 34.43
N ARG A 392 3.41 -9.59 34.39
CA ARG A 392 4.59 -8.77 34.60
C ARG A 392 4.91 -8.77 36.09
N ALA A 393 6.09 -9.28 36.42
CA ALA A 393 6.75 -8.95 37.66
C ALA A 393 6.75 -7.42 37.86
N ALA A 394 6.31 -6.99 39.02
CA ALA A 394 6.24 -5.61 39.49
C ALA A 394 7.63 -4.95 39.53
#